data_254fea129dbe074e5eaab64e2df5ab7f
#
_entry.id   254fea129dbe074e5eaab64e2df5ab7f
#
_cell.length_a   1.000
_cell.length_b   1.000
_cell.length_c   1.000
_cell.angle_alpha   90.00
_cell.angle_beta   90.00
_cell.angle_gamma   90.00
#
_symmetry.space_group_name_H-M   'P 1'
#
loop_
_entity.id
_entity.type
_entity.pdbx_description
1 polymer ?
#
loop_
_entity_poly.entity_id
_entity_poly.type
_entity_poly.pdbx_seq_one_letter_code
_entity_poly.pdbx_strand_id
1 'polypeptide(L)'
;YFEYDTPWGTKKISLESKGSAVIGEGSRWRLTVCRENCDTPLWLRGGTMYQIFPDRFCRSGKTSLPENKPAAEYHSRWGEEPDWEPDSDGKIEKYDFFGGDLKGIEEKLGYLESLGVTCIYLNPIFSARSNHRYDTGDYMKIDPMLGTEEDFKSLCKSAEEHGIKILIDG
;
A
#
# COMPACT_ATOMS: atom_id res chain seq x y z
N TYR A 1 -8.86 -22.54 21.12
CA TYR A 1 -8.76 -23.04 22.49
C TYR A 1 -8.07 -24.38 22.50
N PHE A 2 -7.54 -24.76 23.66
CA PHE A 2 -7.06 -26.11 23.94
C PHE A 2 -7.92 -26.74 25.04
N GLU A 3 -8.13 -28.04 24.98
CA GLU A 3 -8.78 -28.81 26.00
C GLU A 3 -7.78 -29.83 26.58
N TYR A 4 -7.81 -30.03 27.87
CA TYR A 4 -7.00 -31.03 28.53
C TYR A 4 -7.79 -31.70 29.65
N ASP A 5 -7.60 -32.98 29.80
CA ASP A 5 -8.27 -33.78 30.82
C ASP A 5 -7.50 -33.76 32.12
N THR A 6 -8.25 -33.61 33.20
CA THR A 6 -7.73 -33.69 34.57
C THR A 6 -8.53 -34.73 35.35
N PRO A 7 -8.06 -35.20 36.50
CA PRO A 7 -8.85 -36.08 37.37
C PRO A 7 -10.20 -35.48 37.81
N TRP A 8 -10.35 -34.16 37.68
CA TRP A 8 -11.56 -33.42 38.06
C TRP A 8 -12.38 -32.94 36.85
N GLY A 9 -12.15 -33.55 35.67
CA GLY A 9 -12.85 -33.23 34.42
C GLY A 9 -12.01 -32.44 33.44
N THR A 10 -12.55 -32.27 32.22
CA THR A 10 -11.93 -31.52 31.11
C THR A 10 -11.87 -30.05 31.44
N LYS A 11 -10.72 -29.45 31.24
CA LYS A 11 -10.50 -27.99 31.34
C LYS A 11 -10.24 -27.44 29.98
N LYS A 12 -10.74 -26.20 29.75
CA LYS A 12 -10.56 -25.44 28.52
C LYS A 12 -9.61 -24.27 28.79
N ILE A 13 -8.63 -24.08 27.91
CA ILE A 13 -7.77 -22.89 27.89
C ILE A 13 -8.08 -22.11 26.64
N SER A 14 -8.38 -20.84 26.78
CA SER A 14 -8.75 -19.93 25.72
C SER A 14 -7.87 -18.69 25.72
N LEU A 15 -7.91 -17.90 24.62
CA LEU A 15 -7.19 -16.66 24.49
C LEU A 15 -7.97 -15.52 25.15
N GLU A 16 -7.32 -14.76 26.00
CA GLU A 16 -7.81 -13.50 26.53
C GLU A 16 -7.50 -12.32 25.56
N SER A 17 -8.20 -11.21 25.68
CA SER A 17 -8.11 -10.05 24.79
C SER A 17 -6.72 -9.41 24.67
N LYS A 18 -5.83 -9.68 25.63
CA LYS A 18 -4.44 -9.15 25.65
C LYS A 18 -3.37 -10.17 25.25
N GLY A 19 -3.75 -11.31 24.67
CA GLY A 19 -2.81 -12.35 24.28
C GLY A 19 -2.46 -13.35 25.37
N SER A 20 -2.94 -13.16 26.59
CA SER A 20 -2.77 -14.12 27.71
C SER A 20 -3.69 -15.31 27.54
N ALA A 21 -3.38 -16.41 28.23
CA ALA A 21 -4.26 -17.57 28.33
C ALA A 21 -5.20 -17.43 29.54
N VAL A 22 -6.43 -17.85 29.38
CA VAL A 22 -7.44 -17.92 30.47
C VAL A 22 -8.02 -19.32 30.52
N ILE A 23 -8.27 -19.82 31.76
CA ILE A 23 -8.98 -21.07 31.94
C ILE A 23 -10.49 -20.77 31.85
N GLY A 24 -11.19 -21.46 30.94
CA GLY A 24 -12.60 -21.28 30.69
C GLY A 24 -12.90 -20.68 29.31
N GLU A 25 -13.99 -19.93 29.22
CA GLU A 25 -14.43 -19.34 27.97
C GLU A 25 -13.59 -18.11 27.61
N GLY A 26 -13.26 -18.00 26.32
CA GLY A 26 -12.50 -16.89 25.74
C GLY A 26 -12.41 -17.02 24.22
N SER A 27 -11.60 -16.19 23.61
CA SER A 27 -11.34 -16.23 22.17
C SER A 27 -10.53 -17.48 21.77
N ARG A 28 -10.51 -17.78 20.49
CA ARG A 28 -9.71 -18.88 19.93
C ARG A 28 -8.38 -18.34 19.43
N TRP A 29 -7.30 -19.10 19.63
CA TRP A 29 -6.07 -18.83 18.91
C TRP A 29 -6.25 -19.15 17.43
N ARG A 30 -5.68 -18.32 16.59
CA ARG A 30 -5.57 -18.64 15.16
C ARG A 30 -4.38 -19.59 14.99
N LEU A 31 -4.63 -20.76 14.45
CA LEU A 31 -3.59 -21.69 14.00
C LEU A 31 -3.56 -21.61 12.46
N THR A 32 -2.44 -21.18 11.91
CA THR A 32 -2.23 -21.20 10.47
C THR A 32 -1.58 -22.53 10.09
N VAL A 33 -2.27 -23.28 9.25
CA VAL A 33 -1.71 -24.50 8.64
C VAL A 33 -1.25 -24.15 7.24
N CYS A 34 0.03 -24.25 6.99
CA CYS A 34 0.63 -23.99 5.68
C CYS A 34 1.34 -25.24 5.15
N ARG A 35 1.65 -25.24 3.86
CA ARG A 35 2.47 -26.31 3.29
C ARG A 35 3.90 -26.21 3.84
N GLU A 36 4.57 -27.36 3.98
CA GLU A 36 5.93 -27.45 4.48
C GLU A 36 6.93 -26.57 3.70
N ASN A 37 6.69 -26.33 2.41
CA ASN A 37 7.53 -25.56 1.51
C ASN A 37 6.93 -24.17 1.18
N CYS A 38 6.35 -23.48 2.14
CA CYS A 38 5.96 -22.07 2.00
C CYS A 38 7.21 -21.18 2.15
N ASP A 39 8.08 -21.21 1.14
CA ASP A 39 9.30 -20.42 1.17
C ASP A 39 9.04 -18.97 0.77
N THR A 40 9.39 -18.05 1.66
CA THR A 40 9.49 -16.63 1.31
C THR A 40 10.64 -16.47 0.31
N PRO A 41 10.44 -15.77 -0.82
CA PRO A 41 11.50 -15.50 -1.79
C PRO A 41 12.73 -14.89 -1.13
N LEU A 42 13.93 -15.35 -1.52
CA LEU A 42 15.18 -14.90 -0.90
C LEU A 42 15.38 -13.38 -0.99
N TRP A 43 14.91 -12.76 -2.07
CA TRP A 43 15.00 -11.31 -2.25
C TRP A 43 14.17 -10.50 -1.26
N LEU A 44 13.16 -11.12 -0.62
CA LEU A 44 12.32 -10.46 0.40
C LEU A 44 12.78 -10.79 1.83
N ARG A 45 13.53 -11.89 2.03
CA ARG A 45 14.01 -12.29 3.36
C ARG A 45 15.04 -11.30 3.89
N GLY A 46 14.73 -10.65 5.01
CA GLY A 46 15.60 -9.65 5.64
C GLY A 46 15.68 -8.33 4.86
N GLY A 47 14.85 -8.15 3.81
CA GLY A 47 14.75 -6.92 3.07
C GLY A 47 13.84 -5.89 3.74
N THR A 48 13.88 -4.68 3.21
CA THR A 48 13.03 -3.56 3.63
C THR A 48 12.00 -3.28 2.54
N MET A 49 10.71 -3.40 2.87
CA MET A 49 9.64 -2.99 1.98
C MET A 49 9.21 -1.57 2.30
N TYR A 50 9.16 -0.69 1.31
CA TYR A 50 8.73 0.69 1.43
C TYR A 50 7.44 0.90 0.65
N GLN A 51 6.35 1.24 1.35
CA GLN A 51 5.08 1.54 0.72
C GLN A 51 5.07 2.97 0.19
N ILE A 52 4.62 3.14 -1.05
CA ILE A 52 4.49 4.44 -1.70
C ILE A 52 3.03 4.70 -2.05
N PHE A 53 2.52 5.85 -1.63
CA PHE A 53 1.33 6.47 -2.17
C PHE A 53 1.75 7.40 -3.34
N PRO A 54 1.58 6.99 -4.61
CA PRO A 54 2.22 7.66 -5.75
C PRO A 54 1.91 9.15 -5.85
N ASP A 55 0.66 9.54 -5.66
CA ASP A 55 0.23 10.95 -5.72
C ASP A 55 0.98 11.85 -4.72
N ARG A 56 1.46 11.28 -3.60
CA ARG A 56 2.03 12.02 -2.47
C ARG A 56 3.53 11.84 -2.28
N PHE A 57 4.21 11.13 -3.18
CA PHE A 57 5.62 10.79 -2.97
C PHE A 57 6.60 11.75 -3.66
N CYS A 58 6.49 11.93 -4.97
CA CYS A 58 7.32 12.85 -5.74
C CYS A 58 6.65 13.24 -7.06
N ARG A 59 6.65 14.54 -7.39
CA ARG A 59 6.14 15.07 -8.65
C ARG A 59 7.34 15.34 -9.59
N SER A 60 7.37 14.66 -10.73
CA SER A 60 8.39 14.93 -11.76
C SER A 60 8.10 16.21 -12.55
N GLY A 61 6.84 16.63 -12.59
CA GLY A 61 6.37 17.74 -13.44
C GLY A 61 6.24 17.37 -14.92
N LYS A 62 6.36 16.09 -15.28
CA LYS A 62 6.26 15.58 -16.66
C LYS A 62 4.89 15.05 -17.03
N THR A 63 4.08 14.71 -16.02
CA THR A 63 2.69 14.28 -16.20
C THR A 63 1.75 15.47 -16.18
N SER A 64 0.81 15.50 -17.12
CA SER A 64 -0.26 16.50 -17.14
C SER A 64 -1.40 16.05 -16.23
N LEU A 65 -1.89 16.97 -15.40
CA LEU A 65 -3.12 16.75 -14.64
C LEU A 65 -4.31 16.74 -15.62
N PRO A 66 -5.13 15.70 -15.67
CA PRO A 66 -6.30 15.66 -16.53
C PRO A 66 -7.34 16.68 -16.06
N GLU A 67 -7.92 17.41 -17.00
CA GLU A 67 -8.83 18.52 -16.74
C GLU A 67 -10.20 18.10 -16.14
N ASN A 68 -10.54 16.82 -16.06
CA ASN A 68 -11.91 16.37 -15.82
C ASN A 68 -12.08 15.16 -14.89
N LYS A 69 -11.42 15.12 -13.73
CA LYS A 69 -11.87 14.16 -12.68
C LYS A 69 -12.96 14.84 -11.82
N PRO A 70 -14.16 14.24 -11.69
CA PRO A 70 -15.20 14.78 -10.81
C PRO A 70 -14.71 14.88 -9.36
N ALA A 71 -15.02 15.97 -8.68
CA ALA A 71 -14.65 16.26 -7.30
C ALA A 71 -13.12 16.29 -7.02
N ALA A 72 -12.29 16.45 -8.07
CA ALA A 72 -10.85 16.58 -7.91
C ALA A 72 -10.44 18.00 -7.56
N GLU A 73 -9.61 18.15 -6.55
CA GLU A 73 -8.88 19.37 -6.22
C GLU A 73 -7.40 19.17 -6.54
N TYR A 74 -6.84 20.07 -7.34
CA TYR A 74 -5.45 19.96 -7.80
C TYR A 74 -4.59 21.01 -7.13
N HIS A 75 -3.61 20.55 -6.35
CA HIS A 75 -2.67 21.43 -5.69
C HIS A 75 -1.55 21.85 -6.64
N SER A 76 -1.42 23.17 -6.83
CA SER A 76 -0.40 23.72 -7.72
C SER A 76 1.00 23.64 -7.13
N ARG A 77 1.12 23.72 -5.80
CA ARG A 77 2.39 23.64 -5.06
C ARG A 77 2.46 22.35 -4.27
N TRP A 78 3.59 21.69 -4.33
CA TRP A 78 3.83 20.40 -3.65
C TRP A 78 3.67 20.46 -2.11
N GLY A 79 3.91 21.59 -1.49
CA GLY A 79 3.86 21.76 -0.03
C GLY A 79 2.56 22.38 0.50
N GLU A 80 1.48 22.42 -0.30
CA GLU A 80 0.16 22.87 0.17
C GLU A 80 -0.41 21.89 1.19
N GLU A 81 -1.25 22.41 2.10
CA GLU A 81 -2.01 21.54 3.00
C GLU A 81 -3.17 20.87 2.24
N PRO A 82 -3.43 19.58 2.50
CA PRO A 82 -4.62 18.91 1.95
C PRO A 82 -5.90 19.55 2.50
N ASP A 83 -6.95 19.64 1.68
CA ASP A 83 -8.28 19.97 2.16
C ASP A 83 -8.93 18.71 2.77
N TRP A 84 -9.02 18.69 4.08
CA TRP A 84 -9.60 17.61 4.87
C TRP A 84 -10.88 18.04 5.59
N GLU A 85 -11.35 19.27 5.37
CA GLU A 85 -12.54 19.77 6.03
C GLU A 85 -13.80 19.10 5.42
N PRO A 86 -14.66 18.50 6.26
CA PRO A 86 -15.91 17.94 5.79
C PRO A 86 -16.86 19.07 5.34
N ASP A 87 -17.72 18.75 4.38
CA ASP A 87 -18.80 19.64 3.98
C ASP A 87 -19.87 19.84 5.08
N SER A 88 -20.93 20.61 4.77
CA SER A 88 -22.03 20.88 5.71
C SER A 88 -22.76 19.62 6.20
N ASP A 89 -22.65 18.51 5.46
CA ASP A 89 -23.28 17.22 5.77
C ASP A 89 -22.30 16.26 6.50
N GLY A 90 -21.09 16.73 6.81
CA GLY A 90 -20.05 15.97 7.49
C GLY A 90 -19.32 14.98 6.56
N LYS A 91 -19.41 15.13 5.24
CA LYS A 91 -18.77 14.26 4.26
C LYS A 91 -17.53 14.93 3.67
N ILE A 92 -16.49 14.14 3.42
CA ILE A 92 -15.32 14.53 2.65
C ILE A 92 -15.51 13.99 1.23
N GLU A 93 -16.03 14.82 0.33
CA GLU A 93 -16.32 14.42 -1.05
C GLU A 93 -15.21 14.84 -2.04
N LYS A 94 -14.23 15.60 -1.57
CA LYS A 94 -13.11 16.07 -2.39
C LYS A 94 -11.96 15.09 -2.39
N TYR A 95 -11.32 14.94 -3.53
CA TYR A 95 -10.09 14.20 -3.70
C TYR A 95 -8.94 15.15 -4.04
N ASP A 96 -8.04 15.34 -3.09
CA ASP A 96 -6.85 16.16 -3.28
C ASP A 96 -5.81 15.44 -4.11
N PHE A 97 -5.37 16.05 -5.19
CA PHE A 97 -4.29 15.55 -6.03
C PHE A 97 -3.09 16.49 -5.97
N PHE A 98 -1.95 15.93 -5.58
CA PHE A 98 -0.67 16.66 -5.57
C PHE A 98 0.18 16.36 -6.80
N GLY A 99 -0.20 15.38 -7.60
CA GLY A 99 0.42 15.09 -8.89
C GLY A 99 1.76 14.39 -8.77
N GLY A 100 1.99 13.63 -7.71
CA GLY A 100 3.07 12.66 -7.69
C GLY A 100 2.86 11.60 -8.76
N ASP A 101 3.94 11.12 -9.38
CA ASP A 101 3.88 10.29 -10.57
C ASP A 101 4.97 9.20 -10.61
N LEU A 102 4.87 8.28 -11.57
CA LEU A 102 5.81 7.17 -11.74
C LEU A 102 7.23 7.65 -12.03
N LYS A 103 7.37 8.74 -12.79
CA LYS A 103 8.68 9.36 -13.06
C LYS A 103 9.29 9.96 -11.80
N GLY A 104 8.50 10.59 -10.96
CA GLY A 104 8.96 11.09 -9.67
C GLY A 104 9.44 9.98 -8.75
N ILE A 105 8.78 8.81 -8.78
CA ILE A 105 9.25 7.62 -8.05
C ILE A 105 10.59 7.15 -8.63
N GLU A 106 10.71 7.07 -9.96
CA GLU A 106 11.94 6.68 -10.65
C GLU A 106 13.12 7.60 -10.28
N GLU A 107 12.90 8.92 -10.24
CA GLU A 107 13.91 9.91 -9.85
C GLU A 107 14.37 9.76 -8.38
N LYS A 108 13.61 9.04 -7.55
CA LYS A 108 13.92 8.81 -6.12
C LYS A 108 14.49 7.42 -5.82
N LEU A 109 14.74 6.58 -6.82
CA LEU A 109 15.25 5.23 -6.60
C LEU A 109 16.60 5.23 -5.87
N GLY A 110 17.53 6.12 -6.23
CA GLY A 110 18.82 6.25 -5.53
C GLY A 110 18.67 6.64 -4.05
N TYR A 111 17.67 7.48 -3.72
CA TYR A 111 17.33 7.78 -2.33
C TYR A 111 16.80 6.53 -1.61
N LEU A 112 15.87 5.79 -2.22
CA LEU A 112 15.30 4.58 -1.64
C LEU A 112 16.38 3.49 -1.44
N GLU A 113 17.29 3.33 -2.40
CA GLU A 113 18.45 2.45 -2.28
C GLU A 113 19.32 2.84 -1.08
N SER A 114 19.59 4.14 -0.90
CA SER A 114 20.41 4.64 0.23
C SER A 114 19.77 4.37 1.60
N LEU A 115 18.44 4.18 1.65
CA LEU A 115 17.69 3.75 2.83
C LEU A 115 17.72 2.22 3.05
N GLY A 116 18.30 1.45 2.14
CA GLY A 116 18.32 0.00 2.17
C GLY A 116 16.97 -0.63 1.76
N VAL A 117 16.15 0.07 0.98
CA VAL A 117 14.90 -0.47 0.44
C VAL A 117 15.22 -1.53 -0.61
N THR A 118 14.61 -2.70 -0.48
CA THR A 118 14.77 -3.82 -1.44
C THR A 118 13.48 -4.12 -2.19
N CYS A 119 12.35 -3.58 -1.73
CA CYS A 119 11.05 -3.72 -2.37
C CYS A 119 10.23 -2.45 -2.19
N ILE A 120 9.68 -1.94 -3.27
CA ILE A 120 8.67 -0.89 -3.26
C ILE A 120 7.30 -1.53 -3.41
N TYR A 121 6.40 -1.23 -2.47
CA TYR A 121 4.98 -1.57 -2.57
C TYR A 121 4.21 -0.33 -3.01
N LEU A 122 3.69 -0.33 -4.23
CA LEU A 122 2.91 0.78 -4.76
C LEU A 122 1.44 0.61 -4.37
N ASN A 123 0.83 1.62 -3.76
CA ASN A 123 -0.62 1.74 -3.76
C ASN A 123 -1.14 1.68 -5.20
N PRO A 124 -2.44 1.37 -5.43
CA PRO A 124 -2.96 1.15 -6.78
C PRO A 124 -2.56 2.24 -7.77
N ILE A 125 -2.12 1.82 -8.97
CA ILE A 125 -1.64 2.71 -10.04
C ILE A 125 -2.60 2.78 -11.23
N PHE A 126 -3.68 2.01 -11.19
CA PHE A 126 -4.62 1.87 -12.29
C PHE A 126 -5.67 2.99 -12.31
N SER A 127 -6.34 3.15 -13.46
CA SER A 127 -7.33 4.20 -13.68
C SER A 127 -8.45 4.16 -12.65
N ALA A 128 -8.65 5.26 -11.93
CA ALA A 128 -9.63 5.41 -10.85
C ALA A 128 -10.10 6.85 -10.72
N ARG A 129 -11.11 7.11 -9.88
CA ARG A 129 -11.58 8.47 -9.57
C ARG A 129 -10.79 9.13 -8.45
N SER A 130 -10.51 8.36 -7.39
CA SER A 130 -9.84 8.85 -6.19
C SER A 130 -8.33 9.00 -6.36
N ASN A 131 -7.72 9.77 -5.47
CA ASN A 131 -6.28 9.90 -5.39
C ASN A 131 -5.58 8.63 -4.88
N HIS A 132 -6.25 7.83 -4.05
CA HIS A 132 -5.75 6.55 -3.53
C HIS A 132 -5.91 5.38 -4.51
N ARG A 133 -6.80 5.49 -5.49
CA ARG A 133 -7.06 4.54 -6.59
C ARG A 133 -7.54 3.15 -6.18
N TYR A 134 -7.97 2.95 -4.91
CA TYR A 134 -8.59 1.70 -4.48
C TYR A 134 -9.99 1.48 -5.08
N ASP A 135 -10.59 2.50 -5.67
CA ASP A 135 -11.80 2.45 -6.49
C ASP A 135 -11.47 2.22 -7.97
N THR A 136 -10.56 1.29 -8.25
CA THR A 136 -10.07 0.98 -9.60
C THR A 136 -11.21 0.71 -10.57
N GLY A 137 -11.26 1.49 -11.63
CA GLY A 137 -12.25 1.36 -12.71
C GLY A 137 -11.78 0.47 -13.86
N ASP A 138 -10.47 0.42 -14.10
CA ASP A 138 -9.87 -0.37 -15.17
C ASP A 138 -8.46 -0.81 -14.80
N TYR A 139 -8.30 -2.10 -14.51
CA TYR A 139 -7.01 -2.73 -14.18
C TYR A 139 -6.07 -2.91 -15.39
N MET A 140 -6.56 -2.70 -16.60
CA MET A 140 -5.75 -2.81 -17.81
C MET A 140 -5.12 -1.47 -18.23
N LYS A 141 -5.37 -0.41 -17.46
CA LYS A 141 -4.93 0.93 -17.81
C LYS A 141 -4.32 1.65 -16.61
N ILE A 142 -3.09 2.11 -16.77
CA ILE A 142 -2.44 2.98 -15.77
C ILE A 142 -3.19 4.33 -15.76
N ASP A 143 -3.38 4.88 -14.54
CA ASP A 143 -3.98 6.19 -14.38
C ASP A 143 -3.13 7.27 -15.10
N PRO A 144 -3.71 8.03 -16.04
CA PRO A 144 -2.96 9.03 -16.81
C PRO A 144 -2.28 10.10 -15.95
N MET A 145 -2.78 10.33 -14.73
CA MET A 145 -2.14 11.25 -13.78
C MET A 145 -0.82 10.73 -13.22
N LEU A 146 -0.61 9.41 -13.25
CA LEU A 146 0.62 8.78 -12.79
C LEU A 146 1.63 8.58 -13.92
N GLY A 147 1.16 8.58 -15.17
CA GLY A 147 2.00 8.36 -16.35
C GLY A 147 1.42 7.34 -17.31
N THR A 148 2.30 6.75 -18.09
CA THR A 148 1.98 5.78 -19.13
C THR A 148 2.49 4.38 -18.76
N GLU A 149 2.13 3.39 -19.57
CA GLU A 149 2.69 2.04 -19.47
C GLU A 149 4.21 2.04 -19.70
N GLU A 150 4.69 2.90 -20.60
CA GLU A 150 6.12 3.08 -20.86
C GLU A 150 6.86 3.67 -19.66
N ASP A 151 6.23 4.61 -18.94
CA ASP A 151 6.79 5.15 -17.69
C ASP A 151 6.88 4.07 -16.60
N PHE A 152 5.87 3.20 -16.51
CA PHE A 152 5.91 2.08 -15.58
C PHE A 152 6.99 1.05 -15.94
N LYS A 153 7.14 0.72 -17.23
CA LYS A 153 8.23 -0.16 -17.71
C LYS A 153 9.61 0.45 -17.42
N SER A 154 9.75 1.75 -17.60
CA SER A 154 10.97 2.49 -17.27
C SER A 154 11.28 2.40 -15.77
N LEU A 155 10.30 2.67 -14.92
CA LEU A 155 10.44 2.54 -13.47
C LEU A 155 10.86 1.12 -13.06
N CYS A 156 10.22 0.08 -13.61
CA CYS A 156 10.57 -1.32 -13.30
C CYS A 156 12.02 -1.63 -13.68
N LYS A 157 12.47 -1.20 -14.86
CA LYS A 157 13.84 -1.39 -15.31
C LYS A 157 14.85 -0.66 -14.42
N SER A 158 14.59 0.62 -14.15
CA SER A 158 15.47 1.42 -13.28
C SER A 158 15.51 0.85 -11.85
N ALA A 159 14.37 0.40 -11.32
CA ALA A 159 14.32 -0.25 -10.01
C ALA A 159 15.18 -1.52 -9.95
N GLU A 160 15.17 -2.33 -11.02
CA GLU A 160 16.00 -3.52 -11.12
C GLU A 160 17.50 -3.18 -11.10
N GLU A 161 17.91 -2.10 -11.76
CA GLU A 161 19.29 -1.59 -11.76
C GLU A 161 19.74 -1.15 -10.35
N HIS A 162 18.81 -0.68 -9.51
CA HIS A 162 19.02 -0.35 -8.10
C HIS A 162 18.81 -1.55 -7.14
N GLY A 163 18.59 -2.76 -7.66
CA GLY A 163 18.32 -3.94 -6.83
C GLY A 163 16.99 -3.93 -6.10
N ILE A 164 16.05 -3.06 -6.50
CA ILE A 164 14.74 -2.88 -5.89
C ILE A 164 13.67 -3.61 -6.70
N LYS A 165 12.83 -4.39 -6.04
CA LYS A 165 11.66 -5.04 -6.65
C LYS A 165 10.42 -4.18 -6.50
N ILE A 166 9.52 -4.25 -7.50
CA ILE A 166 8.25 -3.55 -7.49
C ILE A 166 7.13 -4.54 -7.20
N LEU A 167 6.28 -4.20 -6.25
CA LEU A 167 5.02 -4.86 -5.92
C LEU A 167 3.89 -3.86 -6.12
N ILE A 168 2.85 -4.28 -6.83
CA ILE A 168 1.69 -3.44 -7.12
C ILE A 168 0.51 -3.93 -6.30
N ASP A 169 -0.24 -3.01 -5.70
CA ASP A 169 -1.52 -3.27 -5.08
C ASP A 169 -2.63 -3.30 -6.14
N GLY A 170 -3.54 -4.29 -6.04
CA GLY A 170 -4.61 -4.44 -7.01
C GLY A 170 -5.66 -5.50 -6.66
#